data_3a0abb25d5674a30611505b34f69d6d0
#
_entry.id   3a0abb25d5674a30611505b34f69d6d0
#
_cell.length_a   1.000
_cell.length_b   1.000
_cell.length_c   1.000
_cell.angle_alpha   90.00
_cell.angle_beta   90.00
_cell.angle_gamma   90.00
#
_symmetry.space_group_name_H-M   'P 1'
#
loop_
_entity.id
_entity.type
_entity.pdbx_description
1 polymer ?
#
loop_
_entity_poly.entity_id
_entity_poly.type
_entity_poly.pdbx_seq_one_letter_code
_entity_poly.pdbx_strand_id
1 'polypeptide(L)'
;MSKNIFITGTGTDIGKTFVTGLIVKKLHESGRSAAYYKAAMSGNERREDGSLIPGDALYVKTVSGIGQPLEEMCPYIYENAFSPHLASRLEGNPVQMQVVKEGFEAVGRKYEYVTMEGSGGIL
;
A
#
# COMPACT_ATOMS: atom_id res chain seq x y z
N MET A 1 3.83 -18.80 8.18
CA MET A 1 4.75 -17.67 7.90
C MET A 1 4.50 -17.18 6.48
N SER A 2 4.35 -15.89 6.31
CA SER A 2 4.09 -15.31 4.98
C SER A 2 5.36 -15.26 4.14
N LYS A 3 5.19 -15.27 2.82
CA LYS A 3 6.25 -15.00 1.87
C LYS A 3 6.09 -13.55 1.40
N ASN A 4 7.17 -12.79 1.45
CA ASN A 4 7.14 -11.36 1.18
C ASN A 4 7.81 -11.05 -0.16
N ILE A 5 7.14 -10.24 -0.96
CA ILE A 5 7.65 -9.73 -2.23
C ILE A 5 7.75 -8.22 -2.08
N PHE A 6 8.92 -7.67 -2.36
CA PHE A 6 9.14 -6.23 -2.19
C PHE A 6 9.37 -5.57 -3.54
N ILE A 7 8.52 -4.62 -3.90
CA ILE A 7 8.61 -3.89 -5.16
C ILE A 7 9.26 -2.54 -4.90
N THR A 8 10.45 -2.36 -5.41
CA THR A 8 11.18 -1.09 -5.30
C THR A 8 11.52 -0.59 -6.70
N GLY A 9 12.04 0.62 -6.77
CA GLY A 9 12.52 1.17 -8.02
C GLY A 9 12.54 2.68 -7.99
N THR A 10 13.27 3.26 -8.95
CA THR A 10 13.38 4.71 -9.09
C THR A 10 12.39 5.27 -10.10
N GLY A 11 11.51 4.43 -10.64
CA GLY A 11 10.49 4.86 -11.60
C GLY A 11 9.35 5.63 -10.94
N THR A 12 8.34 5.95 -11.75
CA THR A 12 7.16 6.63 -11.24
C THR A 12 6.35 5.69 -10.37
N ASP A 13 5.61 6.26 -9.41
CA ASP A 13 4.73 5.48 -8.54
C ASP A 13 3.69 4.70 -9.37
N ILE A 14 3.22 5.28 -10.47
CA ILE A 14 2.25 4.64 -11.36
C ILE A 14 2.80 3.33 -11.92
N GLY A 15 4.07 3.33 -12.37
CA GLY A 15 4.70 2.12 -12.90
C GLY A 15 4.86 1.04 -11.86
N LYS A 16 5.28 1.40 -10.64
CA LYS A 16 5.42 0.44 -9.55
C LYS A 16 4.08 -0.16 -9.16
N THR A 17 3.05 0.67 -9.06
CA THR A 17 1.72 0.22 -8.67
C THR A 17 1.12 -0.70 -9.72
N PHE A 18 1.35 -0.42 -11.00
CA PHE A 18 0.89 -1.28 -12.09
C PHE A 18 1.52 -2.67 -11.99
N VAL A 19 2.84 -2.74 -11.82
CA VAL A 19 3.54 -4.02 -11.67
C VAL A 19 3.07 -4.76 -10.42
N THR A 20 2.92 -4.04 -9.32
CA THR A 20 2.45 -4.63 -8.06
C THR A 20 1.06 -5.24 -8.24
N GLY A 21 0.16 -4.52 -8.90
CA GLY A 21 -1.19 -5.01 -9.17
C GLY A 21 -1.18 -6.30 -9.98
N LEU A 22 -0.30 -6.40 -10.98
CA LEU A 22 -0.18 -7.61 -11.80
C LEU A 22 0.35 -8.79 -10.99
N ILE A 23 1.31 -8.56 -10.10
CA ILE A 23 1.87 -9.62 -9.26
C ILE A 23 0.81 -10.15 -8.31
N VAL A 24 0.09 -9.26 -7.62
CA VAL A 24 -0.96 -9.65 -6.70
C VAL A 24 -2.08 -10.39 -7.44
N LYS A 25 -2.45 -9.91 -8.62
CA LYS A 25 -3.44 -10.57 -9.46
C LYS A 25 -3.02 -11.99 -9.82
N LYS A 26 -1.76 -12.16 -10.23
CA LYS A 26 -1.24 -13.47 -10.63
C LYS A 26 -1.27 -14.45 -9.46
N LEU A 27 -0.88 -13.99 -8.27
CA LEU A 27 -0.92 -14.81 -7.07
C LEU A 27 -2.35 -15.21 -6.73
N HIS A 28 -3.27 -14.26 -6.79
CA HIS A 28 -4.67 -14.51 -6.50
C HIS A 28 -5.28 -15.52 -7.49
N GLU A 29 -5.02 -15.33 -8.77
CA GLU A 29 -5.53 -16.22 -9.82
C GLU A 29 -4.95 -17.63 -9.72
N SER A 30 -3.77 -17.75 -9.11
CA SER A 30 -3.14 -19.06 -8.87
C SER A 30 -3.68 -19.76 -7.63
N GLY A 31 -4.71 -19.20 -6.99
CA GLY A 31 -5.30 -19.79 -5.79
C GLY A 31 -4.54 -19.50 -4.51
N ARG A 32 -3.61 -18.53 -4.52
CA ARG A 32 -2.83 -18.17 -3.34
C ARG A 32 -3.56 -17.12 -2.51
N SER A 33 -3.33 -17.16 -1.20
CA SER A 33 -3.80 -16.12 -0.28
C SER A 33 -2.84 -14.94 -0.42
N ALA A 34 -3.28 -13.89 -1.12
CA ALA A 34 -2.42 -12.76 -1.47
C ALA A 34 -2.90 -11.45 -0.86
N ALA A 35 -1.97 -10.62 -0.43
CA ALA A 35 -2.25 -9.31 0.14
C ALA A 35 -1.27 -8.27 -0.38
N TYR A 36 -1.65 -7.02 -0.20
CA TYR A 36 -0.86 -5.85 -0.60
C TYR A 36 -0.56 -4.99 0.63
N TYR A 37 0.61 -4.37 0.68
CA TYR A 37 0.96 -3.46 1.76
C TYR A 37 1.86 -2.33 1.25
N LYS A 38 1.55 -1.11 1.66
CA LYS A 38 2.36 0.07 1.36
C LYS A 38 2.36 0.94 2.62
N ALA A 39 3.54 1.32 3.09
CA ALA A 39 3.67 2.04 4.36
C ALA A 39 2.96 3.39 4.34
N ALA A 40 3.06 4.13 3.24
CA ALA A 40 2.46 5.47 3.13
C ALA A 40 2.14 5.79 1.68
N MET A 41 1.08 6.53 1.46
CA MET A 41 0.65 7.00 0.14
C MET A 41 0.38 8.50 0.19
N SER A 42 0.80 9.23 -0.85
CA SER A 42 0.51 10.65 -0.99
C SER A 42 -0.32 10.90 -2.25
N GLY A 43 -0.88 12.10 -2.37
CA GLY A 43 -1.65 12.49 -3.54
C GLY A 43 -3.01 11.83 -3.65
N ASN A 44 -3.65 11.56 -2.53
CA ASN A 44 -4.92 10.85 -2.52
C ASN A 44 -6.12 11.80 -2.53
N GLU A 45 -7.20 11.36 -3.18
CA GLU A 45 -8.43 12.13 -3.29
C GLU A 45 -9.34 11.86 -2.09
N ARG A 46 -10.27 12.79 -1.84
CA ARG A 46 -11.25 12.63 -0.77
C ARG A 46 -12.58 12.11 -1.29
N ARG A 47 -13.24 11.30 -0.46
CA ARG A 47 -14.62 10.90 -0.69
C ARG A 47 -15.54 12.05 -0.29
N GLU A 48 -16.84 11.92 -0.60
CA GLU A 48 -17.85 12.91 -0.21
C GLU A 48 -17.91 13.12 1.30
N ASP A 49 -17.64 12.07 2.08
CA ASP A 49 -17.64 12.15 3.54
C ASP A 49 -16.37 12.77 4.13
N GLY A 50 -15.41 13.17 3.29
CA GLY A 50 -14.16 13.79 3.71
C GLY A 50 -13.01 12.82 3.98
N SER A 51 -13.25 11.52 3.97
CA SER A 51 -12.17 10.54 4.14
C SER A 51 -11.34 10.42 2.88
N LEU A 52 -10.07 10.04 3.04
CA LEU A 52 -9.16 9.88 1.90
C LEU A 52 -9.33 8.49 1.28
N ILE A 53 -9.23 8.45 -0.05
CA ILE A 53 -9.25 7.20 -0.81
C ILE A 53 -7.80 6.75 -0.96
N PRO A 54 -7.42 5.54 -0.50
CA PRO A 54 -6.07 5.03 -0.70
C PRO A 54 -5.89 4.56 -2.15
N GLY A 55 -5.55 5.51 -3.04
CA GLY A 55 -5.59 5.31 -4.49
C GLY A 55 -4.84 4.09 -4.99
N ASP A 56 -3.57 3.91 -4.57
CA ASP A 56 -2.77 2.77 -5.02
C ASP A 56 -3.34 1.45 -4.50
N ALA A 57 -3.79 1.42 -3.25
CA ALA A 57 -4.39 0.23 -2.69
C ALA A 57 -5.70 -0.13 -3.40
N LEU A 58 -6.52 0.87 -3.69
CA LEU A 58 -7.77 0.65 -4.41
C LEU A 58 -7.51 0.10 -5.81
N TYR A 59 -6.49 0.64 -6.50
CA TYR A 59 -6.11 0.14 -7.82
C TYR A 59 -5.71 -1.34 -7.76
N VAL A 60 -4.82 -1.69 -6.83
CA VAL A 60 -4.35 -3.07 -6.69
C VAL A 60 -5.51 -4.00 -6.35
N LYS A 61 -6.37 -3.59 -5.42
CA LYS A 61 -7.54 -4.40 -5.05
C LYS A 61 -8.47 -4.62 -6.23
N THR A 62 -8.74 -3.57 -7.01
CA THR A 62 -9.65 -3.65 -8.16
C THR A 62 -9.07 -4.54 -9.25
N VAL A 63 -7.80 -4.36 -9.59
CA VAL A 63 -7.14 -5.11 -10.67
C VAL A 63 -6.96 -6.57 -10.30
N SER A 64 -6.57 -6.86 -9.06
CA SER A 64 -6.25 -8.22 -8.62
C SER A 64 -7.47 -9.03 -8.19
N GLY A 65 -8.51 -8.36 -7.72
CA GLY A 65 -9.71 -9.03 -7.22
C GLY A 65 -9.57 -9.61 -5.82
N ILE A 66 -8.51 -9.27 -5.08
CA ILE A 66 -8.32 -9.80 -3.72
C ILE A 66 -9.36 -9.25 -2.76
N GLY A 67 -9.64 -10.03 -1.71
CA GLY A 67 -10.64 -9.65 -0.71
C GLY A 67 -10.10 -8.86 0.46
N GLN A 68 -8.81 -8.55 0.50
CA GLN A 68 -8.20 -7.82 1.61
C GLN A 68 -8.88 -6.46 1.81
N PRO A 69 -9.26 -6.10 3.06
CA PRO A 69 -9.82 -4.77 3.33
C PRO A 69 -8.80 -3.67 3.06
N LEU A 70 -9.25 -2.55 2.49
CA LEU A 70 -8.39 -1.41 2.20
C LEU A 70 -7.66 -0.88 3.44
N GLU A 71 -8.31 -0.95 4.60
CA GLU A 71 -7.76 -0.47 5.87
C GLU A 71 -6.48 -1.19 6.28
N GLU A 72 -6.28 -2.40 5.79
CA GLU A 72 -5.08 -3.20 6.10
C GLU A 72 -3.92 -2.90 5.17
N MET A 73 -4.15 -2.20 4.08
CA MET A 73 -3.17 -2.06 3.01
C MET A 73 -2.17 -0.93 3.21
N CYS A 74 -2.56 0.13 3.91
CA CYS A 74 -1.68 1.28 4.10
C CYS A 74 -2.06 2.05 5.37
N PRO A 75 -1.15 2.17 6.36
CA PRO A 75 -1.46 2.88 7.59
C PRO A 75 -1.43 4.41 7.46
N TYR A 76 -0.71 4.96 6.47
CA TYR A 76 -0.58 6.41 6.35
C TYR A 76 -0.99 6.87 4.96
N ILE A 77 -2.09 7.63 4.88
CA ILE A 77 -2.66 8.13 3.63
C ILE A 77 -2.68 9.65 3.69
N TYR A 78 -2.02 10.30 2.73
CA TYR A 78 -1.91 11.76 2.70
C TYR A 78 -2.57 12.34 1.46
N GLU A 79 -3.16 13.53 1.62
CA GLU A 79 -3.78 14.25 0.51
C GLU A 79 -2.76 14.94 -0.39
N ASN A 80 -1.71 15.52 0.20
CA ASN A 80 -0.69 16.24 -0.56
C ASN A 80 0.03 15.32 -1.54
N ALA A 81 0.29 15.85 -2.75
CA ALA A 81 0.93 15.08 -3.81
C ALA A 81 2.47 15.04 -3.70
N PHE A 82 3.03 15.61 -2.64
CA PHE A 82 4.47 15.56 -2.40
C PHE A 82 4.89 14.16 -1.91
N SER A 83 6.21 13.95 -1.75
CA SER A 83 6.69 12.70 -1.19
C SER A 83 6.01 12.44 0.16
N PRO A 84 5.82 11.17 0.58
CA PRO A 84 5.19 10.89 1.87
C PRO A 84 5.88 11.57 3.04
N HIS A 85 7.20 11.74 2.99
CA HIS A 85 7.94 12.42 4.05
C HIS A 85 7.48 13.89 4.19
N LEU A 86 7.42 14.62 3.06
CA LEU A 86 6.99 16.01 3.09
C LEU A 86 5.51 16.13 3.40
N ALA A 87 4.67 15.27 2.79
CA ALA A 87 3.24 15.27 3.05
C ALA A 87 2.94 15.02 4.54
N SER A 88 3.67 14.11 5.18
CA SER A 88 3.48 13.82 6.60
C SER A 88 3.76 15.04 7.47
N ARG A 89 4.77 15.82 7.10
CA ARG A 89 5.10 17.04 7.84
C ARG A 89 4.07 18.14 7.65
N LEU A 90 3.61 18.32 6.41
CA LEU A 90 2.63 19.35 6.09
C LEU A 90 1.27 19.06 6.71
N GLU A 91 0.88 17.81 6.80
CA GLU A 91 -0.42 17.40 7.35
C GLU A 91 -0.36 17.09 8.85
N GLY A 92 0.81 17.21 9.47
CA GLY A 92 0.96 16.97 10.89
C GLY A 92 0.74 15.53 11.32
N ASN A 93 0.96 14.58 10.42
CA ASN A 93 0.76 13.15 10.67
C ASN A 93 2.02 12.38 10.30
N PRO A 94 3.07 12.44 11.14
CA PRO A 94 4.35 11.80 10.81
C PRO A 94 4.26 10.28 10.83
N VAL A 95 5.00 9.65 9.91
CA VAL A 95 5.08 8.19 9.86
C VAL A 95 5.87 7.67 11.05
N GLN A 96 5.26 6.75 11.79
CA GLN A 96 5.92 6.06 12.88
C GLN A 96 6.25 4.64 12.43
N MET A 97 7.53 4.30 12.38
CA MET A 97 7.96 3.01 11.88
C MET A 97 7.40 1.83 12.68
N GLN A 98 7.13 2.04 13.97
CA GLN A 98 6.50 1.00 14.78
C GLN A 98 5.10 0.65 14.25
N VAL A 99 4.32 1.65 13.86
CA VAL A 99 2.98 1.45 13.30
C VAL A 99 3.08 0.70 11.96
N VAL A 100 4.03 1.08 11.11
CA VAL A 100 4.26 0.41 9.83
C VAL A 100 4.61 -1.06 10.04
N LYS A 101 5.53 -1.33 10.96
CA LYS A 101 5.99 -2.68 11.26
C LYS A 101 4.85 -3.55 11.79
N GLU A 102 4.08 -3.04 12.73
CA GLU A 102 2.96 -3.77 13.31
C GLU A 102 1.90 -4.08 12.27
N GLY A 103 1.60 -3.12 11.39
CA GLY A 103 0.65 -3.34 10.31
C GLY A 103 1.12 -4.39 9.34
N PHE A 104 2.39 -4.36 8.96
CA PHE A 104 2.97 -5.35 8.06
C PHE A 104 2.93 -6.75 8.68
N GLU A 105 3.29 -6.86 9.96
CA GLU A 105 3.25 -8.14 10.66
C GLU A 105 1.83 -8.71 10.78
N ALA A 106 0.86 -7.82 11.03
CA ALA A 106 -0.54 -8.25 11.11
C ALA A 106 -1.03 -8.83 9.79
N VAL A 107 -0.69 -8.18 8.67
CA VAL A 107 -1.02 -8.66 7.33
C VAL A 107 -0.32 -10.00 7.08
N GLY A 108 0.95 -10.11 7.45
CA GLY A 108 1.72 -11.34 7.27
C GLY A 108 1.19 -12.52 8.05
N ARG A 109 0.46 -12.29 9.14
CA ARG A 109 -0.18 -13.38 9.89
C ARG A 109 -1.45 -13.88 9.25
N LYS A 110 -2.09 -13.06 8.41
CA LYS A 110 -3.40 -13.39 7.80
C LYS A 110 -3.29 -13.95 6.39
N TYR A 111 -2.22 -13.63 5.68
CA TYR A 111 -2.09 -13.97 4.26
C TYR A 111 -0.79 -14.70 3.96
N GLU A 112 -0.84 -15.62 2.98
CA GLU A 112 0.32 -16.43 2.61
C GLU A 112 1.39 -15.61 1.90
N TYR A 113 0.96 -14.70 1.02
CA TYR A 113 1.86 -13.84 0.24
C TYR A 113 1.52 -12.37 0.50
N VAL A 114 2.52 -11.58 0.86
CA VAL A 114 2.36 -10.14 1.00
C VAL A 114 3.29 -9.44 0.02
N THR A 115 2.71 -8.69 -0.91
CA THR A 115 3.48 -7.87 -1.85
C THR A 115 3.52 -6.45 -1.30
N MET A 116 4.72 -5.99 -0.92
CA MET A 116 4.93 -4.66 -0.36
C MET A 116 5.53 -3.76 -1.42
N GLU A 117 4.88 -2.61 -1.63
CA GLU A 117 5.37 -1.59 -2.55
C GLU A 117 6.12 -0.52 -1.75
N GLY A 118 7.30 -0.11 -2.21
CA GLY A 118 8.07 0.92 -1.54
C GLY A 118 7.43 2.29 -1.66
N SER A 119 7.55 3.08 -0.59
CA SER A 119 7.03 4.46 -0.54
C SER A 119 8.20 5.42 -0.70
N GLY A 120 8.11 6.30 -1.70
CA GLY A 120 9.18 7.27 -1.94
C GLY A 120 9.44 8.16 -0.72
N GLY A 121 10.72 8.32 -0.37
CA GLY A 121 11.13 9.20 0.72
C GLY A 121 10.98 8.64 2.12
N ILE A 122 10.41 7.45 2.29
CA ILE A 122 10.23 6.83 3.61
C ILE A 122 10.93 5.49 3.70
N LEU A 123 10.85 4.68 2.67
CA LEU A 123 11.49 3.35 2.61
C LEU A 123 12.45 3.27 1.46
#